data_d1f7a77fc3c12a84ec2637a0f41c1b2c
#
_entry.id   d1f7a77fc3c12a84ec2637a0f41c1b2c
#
_cell.length_a   1.000
_cell.length_b   1.000
_cell.length_c   1.000
_cell.angle_alpha   90.00
_cell.angle_beta   90.00
_cell.angle_gamma   90.00
#
_symmetry.space_group_name_H-M   'P 1'
#
loop_
_entity.id
_entity.type
_entity.pdbx_description
1 polymer ?
#
loop_
_entity_poly.entity_id
_entity_poly.type
_entity_poly.pdbx_seq_one_letter_code
_entity_poly.pdbx_strand_id
1 'polypeptide(L)'
;MFHEQIFQDIFHNCLQLCNESYLVGGAVRDSLIGSDRISDVDIAVEGDGYEIARLLAESLSIKATFVPMDKVRRVGRIIAPNTPTSIIDVSSLKGVTISDDLCARDFTINSMGVHLWDILSGRFSQAIIDPVGGRNDLNNRILKVSSDASFDDDPLRMLRAFRFEAQLDFRIDSCALMQIKNLAHRIQSVSGERIRDELAVILSSNCHDIVSEMAEFGLFWGMFPQLVPTLGLIQNDFHHLDVWRHTLSALKNLEWIITHLQDFFGDLSEIVLDYLTEQLVPNRQRIWLLKLAVLFHDSGKPSSLTIDTHGRRRFLRHEKISGSIAAEVGNWIKLASREISVLCLWVEGHMRTSILSSENVSQRAMIRFCHNFGRDAIGLALLHLADLFASQGPARRADECKRSIVRARQVLDILVEQEKTPLRPLLNGTELMSEFDLKQGPRLGSTLRWLATEQSLGNVMNRKQAVEAVRRYLSMSEQEL
;
A
#
# COMPACT_ATOMS: atom_id res chain seq x y z
N MET A 1 -25.27 -0.21 19.05
CA MET A 1 -24.68 -0.09 17.71
C MET A 1 -25.77 -0.14 16.64
N PHE A 2 -26.60 -1.17 16.53
CA PHE A 2 -27.70 -1.23 15.52
C PHE A 2 -28.98 -0.48 15.91
N HIS A 3 -28.92 0.44 16.87
CA HIS A 3 -30.06 1.26 17.29
C HIS A 3 -30.26 2.53 16.46
N GLU A 4 -29.32 2.83 15.57
CA GLU A 4 -29.49 3.95 14.66
C GLU A 4 -30.64 3.67 13.68
N GLN A 5 -31.45 4.67 13.38
CA GLN A 5 -32.66 4.55 12.57
C GLN A 5 -32.36 3.90 11.21
N ILE A 6 -31.19 4.19 10.62
CA ILE A 6 -30.81 3.65 9.33
C ILE A 6 -30.69 2.11 9.33
N PHE A 7 -30.12 1.52 10.39
CA PHE A 7 -30.04 0.07 10.50
C PHE A 7 -31.41 -0.56 10.73
N GLN A 8 -32.24 0.11 11.52
CA GLN A 8 -33.62 -0.33 11.74
C GLN A 8 -34.41 -0.35 10.43
N ASP A 9 -34.27 0.69 9.61
CA ASP A 9 -34.96 0.80 8.32
C ASP A 9 -34.43 -0.27 7.33
N ILE A 10 -33.12 -0.47 7.24
CA ILE A 10 -32.51 -1.51 6.39
C ILE A 10 -33.03 -2.90 6.80
N PHE A 11 -32.95 -3.23 8.08
CA PHE A 11 -33.32 -4.56 8.58
C PHE A 11 -34.82 -4.83 8.47
N HIS A 12 -35.63 -3.82 8.78
CA HIS A 12 -37.07 -3.92 8.63
C HIS A 12 -37.52 -4.14 7.17
N ASN A 13 -37.00 -3.32 6.25
CA ASN A 13 -37.30 -3.46 4.82
C ASN A 13 -36.78 -4.79 4.24
N CYS A 14 -35.61 -5.25 4.68
CA CYS A 14 -35.06 -6.53 4.26
C CYS A 14 -35.98 -7.70 4.71
N LEU A 15 -36.46 -7.69 5.96
CA LEU A 15 -37.37 -8.69 6.48
C LEU A 15 -38.73 -8.68 5.78
N GLN A 16 -39.21 -7.53 5.28
CA GLN A 16 -40.43 -7.48 4.45
C GLN A 16 -40.22 -8.16 3.09
N LEU A 17 -39.01 -8.12 2.54
CA LEU A 17 -38.67 -8.76 1.27
C LEU A 17 -38.34 -10.25 1.44
N CYS A 18 -37.72 -10.63 2.56
CA CYS A 18 -37.34 -12.00 2.88
C CYS A 18 -37.31 -12.21 4.41
N ASN A 19 -38.17 -13.09 4.92
CA ASN A 19 -38.26 -13.38 6.35
C ASN A 19 -36.95 -13.99 6.89
N GLU A 20 -36.35 -14.92 6.14
CA GLU A 20 -35.08 -15.59 6.50
C GLU A 20 -33.90 -14.74 6.03
N SER A 21 -33.62 -13.69 6.80
CA SER A 21 -32.55 -12.73 6.57
C SER A 21 -31.66 -12.59 7.80
N TYR A 22 -30.36 -12.66 7.61
CA TYR A 22 -29.36 -12.72 8.67
C TYR A 22 -28.25 -11.69 8.46
N LEU A 23 -27.93 -10.95 9.51
CA LEU A 23 -26.67 -10.22 9.58
C LEU A 23 -25.53 -11.20 9.80
N VAL A 24 -24.46 -11.14 9.02
CA VAL A 24 -23.39 -12.12 9.06
C VAL A 24 -22.00 -11.48 8.94
N GLY A 25 -20.96 -12.24 9.23
CA GLY A 25 -19.58 -11.84 8.90
C GLY A 25 -18.99 -10.77 9.79
N GLY A 26 -18.28 -9.83 9.14
CA GLY A 26 -17.52 -8.78 9.82
C GLY A 26 -18.34 -7.92 10.76
N ALA A 27 -19.57 -7.57 10.39
CA ALA A 27 -20.45 -6.74 11.20
C ALA A 27 -20.81 -7.39 12.56
N VAL A 28 -21.02 -8.72 12.57
CA VAL A 28 -21.26 -9.47 13.81
C VAL A 28 -20.00 -9.49 14.69
N ARG A 29 -18.85 -9.82 14.09
CA ARG A 29 -17.55 -9.81 14.77
C ARG A 29 -17.27 -8.44 15.39
N ASP A 30 -17.36 -7.37 14.60
CA ASP A 30 -17.01 -6.01 15.02
C ASP A 30 -17.92 -5.51 16.14
N SER A 31 -19.21 -5.90 16.11
CA SER A 31 -20.13 -5.65 17.20
C SER A 31 -19.75 -6.36 18.51
N LEU A 32 -19.21 -7.59 18.42
CA LEU A 32 -18.79 -8.36 19.58
C LEU A 32 -17.50 -7.84 20.23
N ILE A 33 -16.57 -7.30 19.45
CA ILE A 33 -15.34 -6.66 19.97
C ILE A 33 -15.56 -5.22 20.41
N GLY A 34 -16.78 -4.68 20.26
CA GLY A 34 -17.12 -3.32 20.68
C GLY A 34 -16.55 -2.24 19.76
N SER A 35 -16.40 -2.52 18.47
CA SER A 35 -16.00 -1.50 17.50
C SER A 35 -17.03 -0.40 17.37
N ASP A 36 -16.61 0.86 17.42
CA ASP A 36 -17.49 2.03 17.35
C ASP A 36 -18.11 2.27 15.94
N ARG A 37 -17.56 1.61 14.90
CA ARG A 37 -18.00 1.82 13.52
C ARG A 37 -18.15 0.47 12.80
N ILE A 38 -19.28 0.32 12.09
CA ILE A 38 -19.52 -0.73 11.12
C ILE A 38 -19.62 -0.05 9.77
N SER A 39 -18.57 -0.21 8.94
CA SER A 39 -18.52 0.38 7.61
C SER A 39 -19.32 -0.43 6.59
N ASP A 40 -19.27 -1.75 6.73
CA ASP A 40 -19.85 -2.69 5.77
C ASP A 40 -20.80 -3.65 6.49
N VAL A 41 -21.98 -3.86 5.89
CA VAL A 41 -23.01 -4.76 6.41
C VAL A 41 -23.24 -5.87 5.39
N ASP A 42 -22.98 -7.11 5.81
CA ASP A 42 -23.25 -8.32 5.04
C ASP A 42 -24.57 -8.93 5.51
N ILE A 43 -25.54 -9.07 4.59
CA ILE A 43 -26.83 -9.74 4.84
C ILE A 43 -26.90 -11.01 3.98
N ALA A 44 -27.08 -12.16 4.63
CA ALA A 44 -27.37 -13.42 3.96
C ALA A 44 -28.88 -13.68 3.98
N VAL A 45 -29.46 -14.07 2.84
CA VAL A 45 -30.91 -14.23 2.68
C VAL A 45 -31.27 -15.58 2.06
N GLU A 46 -32.40 -16.15 2.44
CA GLU A 46 -33.01 -17.27 1.71
C GLU A 46 -33.65 -16.73 0.43
N GLY A 47 -33.20 -17.21 -0.71
CA GLY A 47 -33.72 -16.75 -2.01
C GLY A 47 -32.64 -16.03 -2.86
N ASP A 48 -33.07 -15.12 -3.72
CA ASP A 48 -32.17 -14.41 -4.64
C ASP A 48 -31.65 -13.10 -4.02
N GLY A 49 -30.44 -13.14 -3.44
CA GLY A 49 -29.80 -11.99 -2.81
C GLY A 49 -29.57 -10.81 -3.77
N TYR A 50 -29.31 -11.08 -5.05
CA TYR A 50 -29.17 -10.03 -6.05
C TYR A 50 -30.49 -9.24 -6.24
N GLU A 51 -31.60 -9.94 -6.37
CA GLU A 51 -32.90 -9.31 -6.55
C GLU A 51 -33.38 -8.62 -5.26
N ILE A 52 -33.14 -9.24 -4.10
CA ILE A 52 -33.45 -8.62 -2.81
C ILE A 52 -32.63 -7.34 -2.61
N ALA A 53 -31.34 -7.33 -2.96
CA ALA A 53 -30.53 -6.11 -2.90
C ALA A 53 -31.08 -4.99 -3.76
N ARG A 54 -31.55 -5.31 -5.00
CA ARG A 54 -32.15 -4.33 -5.91
C ARG A 54 -33.40 -3.73 -5.32
N LEU A 55 -34.36 -4.57 -4.85
CA LEU A 55 -35.61 -4.13 -4.24
C LEU A 55 -35.38 -3.36 -2.93
N LEU A 56 -34.43 -3.81 -2.11
CA LEU A 56 -34.07 -3.13 -0.87
C LEU A 56 -33.53 -1.70 -1.16
N ALA A 57 -32.67 -1.53 -2.15
CA ALA A 57 -32.18 -0.20 -2.54
C ALA A 57 -33.29 0.75 -2.97
N GLU A 58 -34.34 0.24 -3.62
CA GLU A 58 -35.54 1.00 -4.03
C GLU A 58 -36.46 1.34 -2.87
N SER A 59 -36.49 0.51 -1.81
CA SER A 59 -37.37 0.69 -0.64
C SER A 59 -36.83 1.61 0.44
N LEU A 60 -35.52 1.88 0.43
CA LEU A 60 -34.89 2.73 1.44
C LEU A 60 -35.30 4.19 1.28
N SER A 61 -35.60 4.86 2.40
CA SER A 61 -35.94 6.29 2.45
C SER A 61 -34.77 7.23 2.17
N ILE A 62 -33.55 6.68 2.10
CA ILE A 62 -32.29 7.40 1.84
C ILE A 62 -31.88 7.27 0.38
N LYS A 63 -30.96 8.16 -0.07
CA LYS A 63 -30.33 8.02 -1.38
C LYS A 63 -29.42 6.80 -1.38
N ALA A 64 -29.89 5.70 -1.94
CA ALA A 64 -29.15 4.46 -2.10
C ALA A 64 -29.03 4.11 -3.59
N THR A 65 -27.92 3.47 -3.96
CA THR A 65 -27.65 3.04 -5.34
C THR A 65 -27.36 1.55 -5.34
N PHE A 66 -28.15 0.79 -6.11
CA PHE A 66 -27.86 -0.61 -6.36
C PHE A 66 -26.69 -0.75 -7.34
N VAL A 67 -25.72 -1.60 -6.99
CA VAL A 67 -24.57 -1.97 -7.83
C VAL A 67 -24.59 -3.49 -8.04
N PRO A 68 -24.76 -3.95 -9.29
CA PRO A 68 -24.70 -5.37 -9.59
C PRO A 68 -23.29 -5.90 -9.37
N MET A 69 -23.13 -6.91 -8.49
CA MET A 69 -21.84 -7.53 -8.20
C MET A 69 -21.66 -8.85 -8.95
N ASP A 70 -22.39 -9.86 -8.57
CA ASP A 70 -22.30 -11.20 -9.17
C ASP A 70 -23.68 -11.83 -9.29
N LYS A 71 -24.20 -11.84 -10.51
CA LYS A 71 -25.53 -12.40 -10.81
C LYS A 71 -25.57 -13.93 -10.69
N VAL A 72 -24.44 -14.60 -10.96
CA VAL A 72 -24.32 -16.05 -10.88
C VAL A 72 -24.30 -16.49 -9.41
N ARG A 73 -23.55 -15.78 -8.58
CA ARG A 73 -23.49 -16.00 -7.13
C ARG A 73 -24.64 -15.33 -6.38
N ARG A 74 -25.52 -14.63 -7.09
CA ARG A 74 -26.70 -13.90 -6.55
C ARG A 74 -26.30 -12.92 -5.44
N VAL A 75 -25.30 -12.08 -5.72
CA VAL A 75 -24.82 -11.03 -4.81
C VAL A 75 -25.08 -9.67 -5.41
N GLY A 76 -25.73 -8.81 -4.63
CA GLY A 76 -25.94 -7.41 -4.95
C GLY A 76 -25.37 -6.50 -3.87
N ARG A 77 -24.88 -5.34 -4.26
CA ARG A 77 -24.35 -4.30 -3.38
C ARG A 77 -25.22 -3.06 -3.41
N ILE A 78 -25.42 -2.46 -2.26
CA ILE A 78 -26.09 -1.18 -2.10
C ILE A 78 -25.08 -0.18 -1.56
N ILE A 79 -24.93 0.95 -2.25
CA ILE A 79 -24.10 2.07 -1.79
C ILE A 79 -25.03 3.14 -1.24
N ALA A 80 -24.88 3.45 0.03
CA ALA A 80 -25.62 4.47 0.76
C ALA A 80 -24.68 5.58 1.26
N PRO A 81 -24.34 6.57 0.41
CA PRO A 81 -23.37 7.61 0.78
C PRO A 81 -23.93 8.49 1.92
N ASN A 82 -23.02 8.98 2.78
CA ASN A 82 -23.35 9.81 3.95
C ASN A 82 -24.14 9.10 5.06
N THR A 83 -24.06 7.78 5.12
CA THR A 83 -24.60 6.98 6.22
C THR A 83 -23.46 6.34 7.03
N PRO A 84 -23.68 5.92 8.28
CA PRO A 84 -22.69 5.22 9.10
C PRO A 84 -22.18 3.94 8.42
N THR A 85 -23.07 3.27 7.67
CA THR A 85 -22.79 2.13 6.81
C THR A 85 -22.87 2.57 5.36
N SER A 86 -21.71 2.69 4.71
CA SER A 86 -21.66 3.13 3.30
C SER A 86 -21.92 2.00 2.31
N ILE A 87 -21.76 0.74 2.71
CA ILE A 87 -21.88 -0.45 1.85
C ILE A 87 -22.75 -1.50 2.55
N ILE A 88 -23.73 -2.02 1.82
CA ILE A 88 -24.56 -3.15 2.25
C ILE A 88 -24.49 -4.21 1.15
N ASP A 89 -23.95 -5.37 1.49
CA ASP A 89 -23.89 -6.52 0.59
C ASP A 89 -24.99 -7.52 0.96
N VAL A 90 -25.81 -7.87 -0.02
CA VAL A 90 -26.85 -8.88 0.15
C VAL A 90 -26.53 -10.07 -0.74
N SER A 91 -26.44 -11.25 -0.15
CA SER A 91 -26.10 -12.50 -0.83
C SER A 91 -27.09 -13.61 -0.52
N SER A 92 -27.32 -14.50 -1.48
CA SER A 92 -28.04 -15.75 -1.21
C SER A 92 -27.24 -16.63 -0.24
N LEU A 93 -27.93 -17.38 0.62
CA LEU A 93 -27.31 -18.40 1.45
C LEU A 93 -26.51 -19.39 0.58
N LYS A 94 -25.34 -19.77 1.07
CA LYS A 94 -24.58 -20.88 0.52
C LYS A 94 -25.03 -22.16 1.22
N GLY A 95 -25.71 -23.05 0.49
CA GLY A 95 -26.32 -24.25 1.05
C GLY A 95 -27.80 -24.08 1.36
N VAL A 96 -28.35 -24.93 2.25
CA VAL A 96 -29.78 -24.98 2.57
C VAL A 96 -30.12 -24.13 3.80
N THR A 97 -29.20 -24.07 4.74
CA THR A 97 -29.39 -23.39 6.04
C THR A 97 -28.38 -22.26 6.24
N ILE A 98 -28.68 -21.36 7.17
CA ILE A 98 -27.70 -20.35 7.61
C ILE A 98 -26.41 -20.98 8.16
N SER A 99 -26.50 -22.12 8.82
CA SER A 99 -25.33 -22.84 9.32
C SER A 99 -24.42 -23.31 8.19
N ASP A 100 -24.98 -23.75 7.05
CA ASP A 100 -24.19 -24.15 5.88
C ASP A 100 -23.44 -22.93 5.31
N ASP A 101 -24.11 -21.76 5.22
CA ASP A 101 -23.49 -20.52 4.77
C ASP A 101 -22.32 -20.09 5.68
N LEU A 102 -22.55 -20.13 7.00
CA LEU A 102 -21.55 -19.76 7.99
C LEU A 102 -20.32 -20.68 7.95
N CYS A 103 -20.52 -21.99 7.81
CA CYS A 103 -19.43 -22.96 7.68
C CYS A 103 -18.61 -22.80 6.37
N ALA A 104 -19.20 -22.24 5.32
CA ALA A 104 -18.54 -21.99 4.02
C ALA A 104 -17.75 -20.67 3.96
N ARG A 105 -17.74 -19.88 5.06
CA ARG A 105 -16.99 -18.61 5.13
C ARG A 105 -15.49 -18.84 5.32
N ASP A 106 -14.71 -17.77 5.38
CA ASP A 106 -13.24 -17.84 5.44
C ASP A 106 -12.72 -18.28 6.84
N PHE A 107 -13.08 -17.53 7.88
CA PHE A 107 -12.57 -17.73 9.25
C PHE A 107 -13.71 -17.86 10.26
N THR A 108 -13.48 -18.62 11.32
CA THR A 108 -14.46 -18.84 12.38
C THR A 108 -15.02 -17.55 12.96
N ILE A 109 -14.16 -16.52 13.15
CA ILE A 109 -14.56 -15.20 13.65
C ILE A 109 -15.50 -14.43 12.71
N ASN A 110 -15.57 -14.78 11.45
CA ASN A 110 -16.49 -14.24 10.44
C ASN A 110 -17.65 -15.20 10.13
N SER A 111 -17.69 -16.36 10.78
CA SER A 111 -18.68 -17.43 10.58
C SER A 111 -19.77 -17.38 11.65
N MET A 112 -20.13 -16.18 12.06
CA MET A 112 -21.21 -15.92 13.00
C MET A 112 -22.32 -15.13 12.32
N GLY A 113 -23.57 -15.40 12.71
CA GLY A 113 -24.74 -14.71 12.16
C GLY A 113 -25.80 -14.45 13.23
N VAL A 114 -26.68 -13.48 12.96
CA VAL A 114 -27.84 -13.16 13.79
C VAL A 114 -29.02 -12.88 12.89
N HIS A 115 -30.17 -13.48 13.16
CA HIS A 115 -31.38 -13.20 12.42
C HIS A 115 -31.79 -11.73 12.60
N LEU A 116 -32.18 -11.04 11.53
CA LEU A 116 -32.45 -9.60 11.59
C LEU A 116 -33.58 -9.25 12.58
N TRP A 117 -34.58 -10.12 12.72
CA TRP A 117 -35.63 -9.96 13.71
C TRP A 117 -35.11 -9.93 15.17
N ASP A 118 -34.11 -10.75 15.48
CA ASP A 118 -33.52 -10.77 16.83
C ASP A 118 -32.74 -9.48 17.13
N ILE A 119 -32.12 -8.89 16.12
CA ILE A 119 -31.48 -7.59 16.24
C ILE A 119 -32.51 -6.50 16.52
N LEU A 120 -33.57 -6.43 15.73
CA LEU A 120 -34.67 -5.48 15.91
C LEU A 120 -35.38 -5.62 17.27
N SER A 121 -35.42 -6.85 17.78
CA SER A 121 -36.02 -7.17 19.09
C SER A 121 -35.07 -6.95 20.29
N GLY A 122 -33.86 -6.42 20.05
CA GLY A 122 -32.86 -6.20 21.11
C GLY A 122 -32.18 -7.44 21.68
N ARG A 123 -32.27 -8.59 20.97
CA ARG A 123 -31.73 -9.89 21.40
C ARG A 123 -30.42 -10.28 20.73
N PHE A 124 -29.70 -9.33 20.14
CA PHE A 124 -28.47 -9.57 19.37
C PHE A 124 -27.52 -10.56 20.03
N SER A 125 -27.09 -10.30 21.28
CA SER A 125 -26.08 -11.12 21.95
C SER A 125 -26.54 -12.53 22.34
N GLN A 126 -27.85 -12.72 22.52
CA GLN A 126 -28.46 -14.00 22.91
C GLN A 126 -28.74 -14.92 21.70
N ALA A 127 -28.93 -14.32 20.52
CA ALA A 127 -29.40 -15.02 19.32
C ALA A 127 -28.28 -15.27 18.29
N ILE A 128 -27.01 -15.21 18.71
CA ILE A 128 -25.87 -15.45 17.82
C ILE A 128 -25.84 -16.93 17.42
N ILE A 129 -25.87 -17.17 16.12
CA ILE A 129 -25.68 -18.47 15.48
C ILE A 129 -24.18 -18.62 15.23
N ASP A 130 -23.55 -19.62 15.83
CA ASP A 130 -22.10 -19.86 15.79
C ASP A 130 -21.81 -21.36 15.63
N PRO A 131 -21.90 -21.90 14.41
CA PRO A 131 -21.75 -23.33 14.18
C PRO A 131 -20.32 -23.85 14.31
N VAL A 132 -19.29 -22.95 14.25
CA VAL A 132 -17.87 -23.31 14.19
C VAL A 132 -17.04 -22.81 15.39
N GLY A 133 -17.68 -22.18 16.38
CA GLY A 133 -17.02 -21.70 17.59
C GLY A 133 -16.28 -20.38 17.43
N GLY A 134 -16.71 -19.55 16.48
CA GLY A 134 -16.08 -18.25 16.18
C GLY A 134 -16.05 -17.30 17.36
N ARG A 135 -17.03 -17.35 18.25
CA ARG A 135 -17.08 -16.54 19.47
C ARG A 135 -15.96 -16.85 20.45
N ASN A 136 -15.61 -18.14 20.57
CA ASN A 136 -14.48 -18.58 21.39
C ASN A 136 -13.15 -18.14 20.77
N ASP A 137 -12.97 -18.29 19.47
CA ASP A 137 -11.75 -17.90 18.77
C ASP A 137 -11.58 -16.37 18.79
N LEU A 138 -12.67 -15.61 18.67
CA LEU A 138 -12.69 -14.15 18.82
C LEU A 138 -12.18 -13.71 20.21
N ASN A 139 -12.67 -14.33 21.28
CA ASN A 139 -12.25 -14.03 22.65
C ASN A 139 -10.78 -14.38 22.90
N ASN A 140 -10.27 -15.44 22.25
CA ASN A 140 -8.87 -15.88 22.35
C ASN A 140 -7.95 -15.15 21.35
N ARG A 141 -8.48 -14.25 20.48
CA ARG A 141 -7.75 -13.55 19.43
C ARG A 141 -7.04 -14.50 18.46
N ILE A 142 -7.73 -15.55 18.02
CA ILE A 142 -7.21 -16.57 17.11
C ILE A 142 -7.92 -16.48 15.76
N LEU A 143 -7.15 -16.51 14.66
CA LEU A 143 -7.63 -16.64 13.30
C LEU A 143 -7.58 -18.10 12.87
N LYS A 144 -8.72 -18.77 12.92
CA LYS A 144 -8.89 -20.15 12.53
C LYS A 144 -9.77 -20.24 11.29
N VAL A 145 -9.45 -21.11 10.35
CA VAL A 145 -10.32 -21.36 9.18
C VAL A 145 -11.63 -22.02 9.60
N SER A 146 -12.71 -21.68 8.90
CA SER A 146 -14.05 -22.24 9.17
C SER A 146 -14.19 -23.70 8.73
N SER A 147 -13.38 -24.13 7.74
CA SER A 147 -13.31 -25.50 7.25
C SER A 147 -11.92 -25.82 6.70
N ASP A 148 -11.56 -27.10 6.64
CA ASP A 148 -10.28 -27.55 6.07
C ASP A 148 -10.16 -27.22 4.57
N ALA A 149 -11.27 -27.11 3.85
CA ALA A 149 -11.30 -26.75 2.44
C ALA A 149 -11.21 -25.23 2.18
N SER A 150 -11.19 -24.41 3.23
CA SER A 150 -11.29 -22.95 3.10
C SER A 150 -10.29 -22.34 2.12
N PHE A 151 -9.02 -22.72 2.18
CA PHE A 151 -7.97 -22.22 1.29
C PHE A 151 -7.98 -22.87 -0.09
N ASP A 152 -8.53 -24.07 -0.22
CA ASP A 152 -8.75 -24.73 -1.50
C ASP A 152 -9.88 -24.06 -2.30
N ASP A 153 -10.94 -23.66 -1.63
CA ASP A 153 -12.09 -22.98 -2.22
C ASP A 153 -11.73 -21.59 -2.75
N ASP A 154 -10.90 -20.84 -2.00
CA ASP A 154 -10.43 -19.52 -2.40
C ASP A 154 -9.01 -19.26 -1.84
N PRO A 155 -7.95 -19.42 -2.65
CA PRO A 155 -6.58 -19.20 -2.21
C PRO A 155 -6.28 -17.78 -1.68
N LEU A 156 -7.09 -16.77 -2.02
CA LEU A 156 -6.95 -15.42 -1.46
C LEU A 156 -7.14 -15.41 0.05
N ARG A 157 -7.89 -16.36 0.61
CA ARG A 157 -8.12 -16.45 2.05
C ARG A 157 -6.82 -16.62 2.83
N MET A 158 -5.77 -17.20 2.24
CA MET A 158 -4.43 -17.22 2.83
C MET A 158 -3.89 -15.81 3.08
N LEU A 159 -4.01 -14.91 2.10
CA LEU A 159 -3.59 -13.51 2.26
C LEU A 159 -4.52 -12.72 3.19
N ARG A 160 -5.82 -13.05 3.18
CA ARG A 160 -6.80 -12.48 4.11
C ARG A 160 -6.49 -12.82 5.57
N ALA A 161 -5.91 -14.00 5.87
CA ALA A 161 -5.46 -14.35 7.22
C ALA A 161 -4.47 -13.30 7.74
N PHE A 162 -3.43 -13.01 6.96
CA PHE A 162 -2.43 -11.99 7.31
C PHE A 162 -3.01 -10.56 7.34
N ARG A 163 -4.00 -10.26 6.51
CA ARG A 163 -4.71 -8.98 6.60
C ARG A 163 -5.48 -8.86 7.92
N PHE A 164 -6.18 -9.90 8.35
CA PHE A 164 -6.89 -9.88 9.63
C PHE A 164 -5.92 -9.83 10.81
N GLU A 165 -4.79 -10.52 10.74
CA GLU A 165 -3.72 -10.39 11.71
C GLU A 165 -3.24 -8.94 11.84
N ALA A 166 -2.98 -8.28 10.69
CA ALA A 166 -2.57 -6.87 10.64
C ALA A 166 -3.61 -5.90 11.22
N GLN A 167 -4.90 -6.18 11.01
CA GLN A 167 -5.99 -5.27 11.39
C GLN A 167 -6.52 -5.49 12.80
N LEU A 168 -6.54 -6.75 13.27
CA LEU A 168 -7.20 -7.13 14.51
C LEU A 168 -6.21 -7.42 15.66
N ASP A 169 -4.91 -7.48 15.36
CA ASP A 169 -3.89 -7.93 16.32
C ASP A 169 -4.20 -9.35 16.87
N PHE A 170 -4.61 -10.24 15.97
CA PHE A 170 -4.91 -11.65 16.25
C PHE A 170 -3.76 -12.51 15.73
N ARG A 171 -3.65 -13.74 16.23
CA ARG A 171 -2.66 -14.72 15.74
C ARG A 171 -3.32 -15.72 14.82
N ILE A 172 -2.67 -16.06 13.74
CA ILE A 172 -3.11 -17.13 12.85
C ILE A 172 -2.88 -18.48 13.56
N ASP A 173 -3.89 -19.35 13.52
CA ASP A 173 -3.79 -20.70 14.07
C ASP A 173 -2.69 -21.50 13.39
N SER A 174 -1.95 -22.31 14.17
CA SER A 174 -0.82 -23.08 13.65
C SER A 174 -1.21 -24.07 12.53
N CYS A 175 -2.40 -24.67 12.61
CA CYS A 175 -2.90 -25.55 11.54
C CYS A 175 -3.17 -24.75 10.27
N ALA A 176 -3.73 -23.54 10.38
CA ALA A 176 -3.93 -22.64 9.24
C ALA A 176 -2.59 -22.20 8.60
N LEU A 177 -1.57 -21.87 9.41
CA LEU A 177 -0.22 -21.57 8.92
C LEU A 177 0.41 -22.75 8.16
N MET A 178 0.24 -23.97 8.65
CA MET A 178 0.73 -25.17 7.96
C MET A 178 -0.02 -25.44 6.66
N GLN A 179 -1.33 -25.17 6.60
CA GLN A 179 -2.10 -25.25 5.36
C GLN A 179 -1.63 -24.17 4.37
N ILE A 180 -1.40 -22.93 4.82
CA ILE A 180 -0.83 -21.85 4.00
C ILE A 180 0.51 -22.30 3.40
N LYS A 181 1.41 -22.88 4.21
CA LYS A 181 2.71 -23.37 3.73
C LYS A 181 2.58 -24.39 2.59
N ASN A 182 1.62 -25.29 2.71
CA ASN A 182 1.39 -26.33 1.70
C ASN A 182 0.74 -25.78 0.41
N LEU A 183 -0.11 -24.77 0.53
CA LEU A 183 -0.96 -24.25 -0.53
C LEU A 183 -0.47 -22.87 -1.08
N ALA A 184 0.62 -22.31 -0.56
CA ALA A 184 1.13 -20.98 -0.89
C ALA A 184 1.27 -20.74 -2.40
N HIS A 185 1.67 -21.76 -3.17
CA HIS A 185 1.82 -21.69 -4.61
C HIS A 185 0.51 -21.37 -5.36
N ARG A 186 -0.65 -21.71 -4.75
CA ARG A 186 -1.97 -21.49 -5.36
C ARG A 186 -2.37 -20.01 -5.38
N ILE A 187 -1.68 -19.13 -4.64
CA ILE A 187 -1.96 -17.69 -4.66
C ILE A 187 -1.82 -17.09 -6.08
N GLN A 188 -1.00 -17.69 -6.92
CA GLN A 188 -0.82 -17.26 -8.31
C GLN A 188 -2.09 -17.44 -9.18
N SER A 189 -3.05 -18.26 -8.76
CA SER A 189 -4.33 -18.39 -9.45
C SER A 189 -5.33 -17.27 -9.14
N VAL A 190 -5.02 -16.44 -8.14
CA VAL A 190 -5.87 -15.32 -7.74
C VAL A 190 -5.60 -14.11 -8.63
N SER A 191 -6.65 -13.37 -8.98
CA SER A 191 -6.49 -12.14 -9.78
C SER A 191 -5.68 -11.07 -9.06
N GLY A 192 -4.86 -10.34 -9.82
CA GLY A 192 -3.95 -9.34 -9.28
C GLY A 192 -4.67 -8.23 -8.51
N GLU A 193 -5.88 -7.84 -8.93
CA GLU A 193 -6.69 -6.83 -8.24
C GLU A 193 -7.03 -7.27 -6.80
N ARG A 194 -7.44 -8.53 -6.63
CA ARG A 194 -7.79 -9.05 -5.31
C ARG A 194 -6.57 -9.13 -4.40
N ILE A 195 -5.42 -9.57 -4.94
CA ILE A 195 -4.14 -9.58 -4.21
C ILE A 195 -3.74 -8.17 -3.80
N ARG A 196 -3.80 -7.20 -4.72
CA ARG A 196 -3.50 -5.78 -4.47
C ARG A 196 -4.31 -5.24 -3.30
N ASP A 197 -5.62 -5.48 -3.31
CA ASP A 197 -6.52 -4.88 -2.32
C ASP A 197 -6.23 -5.40 -0.90
N GLU A 198 -5.92 -6.68 -0.73
CA GLU A 198 -5.49 -7.24 0.55
C GLU A 198 -4.08 -6.73 0.95
N LEU A 199 -3.12 -6.70 0.01
CA LEU A 199 -1.77 -6.19 0.25
C LEU A 199 -1.76 -4.71 0.63
N ALA A 200 -2.60 -3.89 0.00
CA ALA A 200 -2.68 -2.47 0.31
C ALA A 200 -3.08 -2.24 1.78
N VAL A 201 -3.96 -3.06 2.32
CA VAL A 201 -4.35 -3.02 3.74
C VAL A 201 -3.19 -3.46 4.63
N ILE A 202 -2.56 -4.61 4.33
CA ILE A 202 -1.42 -5.13 5.10
C ILE A 202 -0.29 -4.09 5.14
N LEU A 203 0.15 -3.59 3.98
CA LEU A 203 1.26 -2.64 3.90
C LEU A 203 0.92 -1.23 4.43
N SER A 204 -0.36 -0.91 4.64
CA SER A 204 -0.75 0.34 5.31
C SER A 204 -0.60 0.28 6.83
N SER A 205 -0.48 -0.91 7.43
CA SER A 205 -0.26 -1.13 8.85
C SER A 205 1.23 -1.31 9.19
N ASN A 206 1.60 -1.54 10.46
CA ASN A 206 2.90 -2.06 10.83
C ASN A 206 2.98 -3.53 10.43
N CYS A 207 3.73 -3.82 9.37
CA CYS A 207 3.64 -5.08 8.66
C CYS A 207 4.96 -5.86 8.53
N HIS A 208 6.08 -5.38 9.07
CA HIS A 208 7.37 -6.05 8.86
C HIS A 208 7.40 -7.48 9.43
N ASP A 209 6.78 -7.72 10.61
CA ASP A 209 6.66 -9.07 11.18
C ASP A 209 5.73 -9.93 10.35
N ILE A 210 4.62 -9.39 9.87
CA ILE A 210 3.65 -10.07 9.01
C ILE A 210 4.28 -10.46 7.67
N VAL A 211 5.03 -9.55 7.03
CA VAL A 211 5.77 -9.86 5.80
C VAL A 211 6.82 -10.93 6.04
N SER A 212 7.49 -10.91 7.19
CA SER A 212 8.45 -11.94 7.59
C SER A 212 7.77 -13.30 7.74
N GLU A 213 6.61 -13.35 8.40
CA GLU A 213 5.83 -14.57 8.59
C GLU A 213 5.26 -15.09 7.27
N MET A 214 4.72 -14.21 6.41
CA MET A 214 4.30 -14.58 5.04
C MET A 214 5.44 -15.21 4.24
N ALA A 215 6.68 -14.73 4.41
CA ALA A 215 7.86 -15.27 3.77
C ALA A 215 8.26 -16.63 4.37
N GLU A 216 8.18 -16.80 5.69
CA GLU A 216 8.46 -18.06 6.39
C GLU A 216 7.53 -19.19 5.95
N PHE A 217 6.24 -18.88 5.79
CA PHE A 217 5.23 -19.84 5.34
C PHE A 217 5.06 -19.90 3.82
N GLY A 218 5.92 -19.22 3.06
CA GLY A 218 6.01 -19.37 1.61
C GLY A 218 5.03 -18.51 0.80
N LEU A 219 4.04 -17.87 1.42
CA LEU A 219 3.01 -17.09 0.72
C LEU A 219 3.61 -15.88 0.00
N PHE A 220 4.57 -15.19 0.64
CA PHE A 220 5.25 -14.05 0.04
C PHE A 220 6.01 -14.43 -1.24
N TRP A 221 6.69 -15.58 -1.23
CA TRP A 221 7.41 -16.12 -2.39
C TRP A 221 6.47 -16.62 -3.49
N GLY A 222 5.30 -17.12 -3.11
CA GLY A 222 4.24 -17.45 -4.06
C GLY A 222 3.73 -16.24 -4.83
N MET A 223 3.62 -15.08 -4.18
CA MET A 223 3.24 -13.82 -4.82
C MET A 223 4.39 -13.18 -5.60
N PHE A 224 5.60 -13.19 -5.04
CA PHE A 224 6.76 -12.46 -5.56
C PHE A 224 7.98 -13.38 -5.78
N PRO A 225 7.91 -14.34 -6.71
CA PRO A 225 9.02 -15.26 -6.98
C PRO A 225 10.29 -14.53 -7.46
N GLN A 226 10.17 -13.30 -8.00
CA GLN A 226 11.28 -12.46 -8.39
C GLN A 226 12.22 -12.09 -7.23
N LEU A 227 11.73 -12.12 -5.99
CA LEU A 227 12.50 -11.81 -4.80
C LEU A 227 13.22 -13.03 -4.19
N VAL A 228 12.87 -14.26 -4.59
CA VAL A 228 13.53 -15.49 -4.10
C VAL A 228 15.06 -15.46 -4.25
N PRO A 229 15.65 -14.98 -5.35
CA PRO A 229 17.10 -14.91 -5.51
C PRO A 229 17.80 -13.95 -4.53
N THR A 230 17.09 -13.12 -3.78
CA THR A 230 17.66 -12.23 -2.75
C THR A 230 17.99 -12.95 -1.45
N LEU A 231 17.41 -14.14 -1.24
CA LEU A 231 17.65 -14.98 -0.07
C LEU A 231 19.11 -15.46 -0.03
N GLY A 232 19.78 -15.19 1.09
CA GLY A 232 21.17 -15.61 1.31
C GLY A 232 22.19 -14.89 0.41
N LEU A 233 21.80 -13.94 -0.43
CA LEU A 233 22.72 -13.18 -1.27
C LEU A 233 23.53 -12.20 -0.41
N ILE A 234 24.80 -12.55 -0.15
CA ILE A 234 25.73 -11.72 0.62
C ILE A 234 26.09 -10.47 -0.18
N GLN A 235 26.07 -9.33 0.47
CA GLN A 235 26.31 -8.02 -0.10
C GLN A 235 27.80 -7.57 0.03
N ASN A 236 28.05 -6.28 -0.12
CA ASN A 236 29.36 -5.64 0.07
C ASN A 236 29.54 -5.19 1.55
N ASP A 237 30.71 -4.61 1.85
CA ASP A 237 31.12 -4.21 3.20
C ASP A 237 30.25 -3.12 3.87
N PHE A 238 29.34 -2.49 3.13
CA PHE A 238 28.37 -1.54 3.72
C PHE A 238 27.20 -2.25 4.41
N HIS A 239 27.01 -3.56 4.15
CA HIS A 239 25.90 -4.34 4.66
C HIS A 239 26.40 -5.51 5.50
N HIS A 240 25.71 -5.80 6.60
CA HIS A 240 26.01 -6.95 7.48
C HIS A 240 25.01 -8.10 7.28
N LEU A 241 23.92 -7.86 6.55
CA LEU A 241 22.85 -8.80 6.25
C LEU A 241 22.88 -9.21 4.77
N ASP A 242 22.30 -10.37 4.43
CA ASP A 242 21.94 -10.70 3.05
C ASP A 242 20.85 -9.74 2.53
N VAL A 243 20.61 -9.75 1.21
CA VAL A 243 19.69 -8.77 0.58
C VAL A 243 18.28 -8.85 1.16
N TRP A 244 17.73 -10.05 1.38
CA TRP A 244 16.38 -10.19 1.92
C TRP A 244 16.25 -9.69 3.36
N ARG A 245 17.16 -10.12 4.24
CA ARG A 245 17.16 -9.68 5.64
C ARG A 245 17.40 -8.18 5.76
N HIS A 246 18.25 -7.62 4.89
CA HIS A 246 18.43 -6.18 4.77
C HIS A 246 17.12 -5.49 4.37
N THR A 247 16.40 -6.02 3.37
CA THR A 247 15.10 -5.48 2.93
C THR A 247 14.06 -5.48 4.05
N LEU A 248 13.94 -6.58 4.80
CA LEU A 248 13.06 -6.63 5.98
C LEU A 248 13.48 -5.63 7.07
N SER A 249 14.79 -5.49 7.31
CA SER A 249 15.31 -4.48 8.24
C SER A 249 15.00 -3.05 7.78
N ALA A 250 15.09 -2.77 6.49
CA ALA A 250 14.70 -1.49 5.93
C ALA A 250 13.21 -1.22 6.10
N LEU A 251 12.35 -2.23 5.89
CA LEU A 251 10.92 -2.10 6.14
C LEU A 251 10.62 -1.77 7.62
N LYS A 252 11.27 -2.49 8.56
CA LYS A 252 11.17 -2.23 9.98
C LYS A 252 11.60 -0.81 10.35
N ASN A 253 12.72 -0.36 9.80
CA ASN A 253 13.23 0.98 10.05
C ASN A 253 12.31 2.06 9.47
N LEU A 254 11.70 1.83 8.28
CA LEU A 254 10.71 2.74 7.74
C LEU A 254 9.51 2.89 8.69
N GLU A 255 9.00 1.78 9.21
CA GLU A 255 7.90 1.79 10.18
C GLU A 255 8.28 2.52 11.48
N TRP A 256 9.49 2.28 11.97
CA TRP A 256 10.00 3.00 13.12
C TRP A 256 10.11 4.50 12.86
N ILE A 257 10.62 4.94 11.72
CA ILE A 257 10.67 6.35 11.32
C ILE A 257 9.26 6.95 11.29
N ILE A 258 8.29 6.24 10.69
CA ILE A 258 6.90 6.71 10.57
C ILE A 258 6.24 6.86 11.93
N THR A 259 6.52 5.97 12.88
CA THR A 259 5.96 6.06 14.24
C THR A 259 6.66 7.13 15.10
N HIS A 260 7.83 7.62 14.68
CA HIS A 260 8.63 8.62 15.40
C HIS A 260 8.89 9.88 14.55
N LEU A 261 7.94 10.27 13.69
CA LEU A 261 8.11 11.43 12.78
C LEU A 261 8.53 12.70 13.50
N GLN A 262 8.01 12.94 14.71
CA GLN A 262 8.34 14.12 15.50
C GLN A 262 9.84 14.16 15.86
N ASP A 263 10.44 13.02 16.22
CA ASP A 263 11.84 12.93 16.57
C ASP A 263 12.75 13.16 15.35
N PHE A 264 12.30 12.68 14.18
CA PHE A 264 13.05 12.81 12.93
C PHE A 264 12.87 14.17 12.26
N PHE A 265 11.68 14.73 12.26
CA PHE A 265 11.31 15.86 11.41
C PHE A 265 10.81 17.10 12.19
N GLY A 266 10.56 16.99 13.50
CA GLY A 266 10.09 18.12 14.31
C GLY A 266 8.82 18.74 13.73
N ASP A 267 8.81 20.06 13.55
CA ASP A 267 7.67 20.81 13.02
C ASP A 267 7.26 20.42 11.58
N LEU A 268 8.11 19.67 10.87
CA LEU A 268 7.82 19.16 9.52
C LEU A 268 7.13 17.79 9.53
N SER A 269 6.88 17.20 10.69
CA SER A 269 6.30 15.86 10.84
C SER A 269 4.91 15.74 10.23
N GLU A 270 4.07 16.77 10.36
CA GLU A 270 2.73 16.80 9.76
C GLU A 270 2.78 16.77 8.24
N ILE A 271 3.75 17.44 7.62
CA ILE A 271 3.94 17.43 6.15
C ILE A 271 4.28 16.02 5.66
N VAL A 272 5.11 15.29 6.41
CA VAL A 272 5.43 13.90 6.10
C VAL A 272 4.21 13.01 6.26
N LEU A 273 3.42 13.20 7.32
CA LEU A 273 2.20 12.43 7.57
C LEU A 273 1.16 12.67 6.48
N ASP A 274 0.91 13.95 6.13
CA ASP A 274 0.01 14.33 5.03
C ASP A 274 0.45 13.71 3.70
N TYR A 275 1.75 13.73 3.41
CA TYR A 275 2.30 13.09 2.23
C TYR A 275 2.05 11.57 2.22
N LEU A 276 2.28 10.87 3.32
CA LEU A 276 2.09 9.42 3.43
C LEU A 276 0.62 9.00 3.35
N THR A 277 -0.28 9.84 3.87
CA THR A 277 -1.74 9.60 3.87
C THR A 277 -2.44 10.09 2.60
N GLU A 278 -1.75 10.86 1.74
CA GLU A 278 -2.28 11.29 0.44
C GLU A 278 -2.68 10.09 -0.41
N GLN A 279 -3.91 10.13 -0.95
CA GLN A 279 -4.41 9.10 -1.85
C GLN A 279 -3.89 9.34 -3.28
N LEU A 280 -3.08 8.41 -3.78
CA LEU A 280 -2.64 8.41 -5.19
C LEU A 280 -3.78 8.07 -6.15
N VAL A 281 -4.64 7.16 -5.70
CA VAL A 281 -5.91 6.76 -6.30
C VAL A 281 -6.94 6.55 -5.19
N PRO A 282 -8.23 6.53 -5.48
CA PRO A 282 -9.26 6.35 -4.45
C PRO A 282 -8.97 5.14 -3.55
N ASN A 283 -9.06 5.34 -2.24
CA ASN A 283 -8.85 4.34 -1.18
C ASN A 283 -7.43 3.74 -1.08
N ARG A 284 -6.43 4.31 -1.77
CA ARG A 284 -5.04 3.85 -1.68
C ARG A 284 -4.09 5.01 -1.40
N GLN A 285 -3.55 5.02 -0.19
CA GLN A 285 -2.61 6.04 0.30
C GLN A 285 -1.18 5.76 -0.19
N ARG A 286 -0.30 6.74 -0.13
CA ARG A 286 1.12 6.60 -0.53
C ARG A 286 1.90 5.62 0.34
N ILE A 287 1.56 5.52 1.63
CA ILE A 287 2.31 4.71 2.62
C ILE A 287 2.49 3.25 2.19
N TRP A 288 1.43 2.58 1.72
CA TRP A 288 1.54 1.19 1.31
C TRP A 288 2.45 1.01 0.08
N LEU A 289 2.37 1.96 -0.87
CA LEU A 289 3.19 1.94 -2.07
C LEU A 289 4.66 2.22 -1.75
N LEU A 290 4.96 3.08 -0.77
CA LEU A 290 6.32 3.32 -0.29
C LEU A 290 6.90 2.07 0.38
N LYS A 291 6.12 1.36 1.18
CA LYS A 291 6.56 0.08 1.77
C LYS A 291 6.77 -0.99 0.68
N LEU A 292 5.93 -1.01 -0.34
CA LEU A 292 6.16 -1.86 -1.52
C LEU A 292 7.46 -1.48 -2.23
N ALA A 293 7.78 -0.18 -2.36
CA ALA A 293 9.05 0.27 -2.93
C ALA A 293 10.24 -0.18 -2.08
N VAL A 294 10.15 -0.15 -0.75
CA VAL A 294 11.18 -0.70 0.13
C VAL A 294 11.37 -2.19 -0.10
N LEU A 295 10.31 -2.97 -0.28
CA LEU A 295 10.41 -4.41 -0.55
C LEU A 295 11.10 -4.72 -1.87
N PHE A 296 11.04 -3.81 -2.85
CA PHE A 296 11.57 -4.04 -4.20
C PHE A 296 12.82 -3.24 -4.55
N HIS A 297 13.30 -2.31 -3.70
CA HIS A 297 14.41 -1.41 -4.05
C HIS A 297 15.69 -2.14 -4.49
N ASP A 298 15.98 -3.27 -3.87
CA ASP A 298 17.17 -4.08 -4.07
C ASP A 298 16.91 -5.39 -4.86
N SER A 299 15.72 -5.59 -5.40
CA SER A 299 15.33 -6.80 -6.12
C SER A 299 16.20 -7.12 -7.36
N GLY A 300 16.87 -6.13 -7.92
CA GLY A 300 17.78 -6.26 -9.06
C GLY A 300 19.21 -6.67 -8.68
N LYS A 301 19.58 -6.71 -7.40
CA LYS A 301 20.95 -7.09 -6.96
C LYS A 301 21.37 -8.48 -7.43
N PRO A 302 20.52 -9.53 -7.35
CA PRO A 302 20.93 -10.85 -7.83
C PRO A 302 21.38 -10.87 -9.28
N SER A 303 20.65 -10.20 -10.18
CA SER A 303 20.93 -10.17 -11.62
C SER A 303 22.08 -9.23 -12.01
N SER A 304 22.49 -8.33 -11.12
CA SER A 304 23.56 -7.35 -11.36
C SER A 304 24.87 -7.68 -10.65
N LEU A 305 24.92 -8.81 -9.92
CA LEU A 305 26.10 -9.20 -9.16
C LEU A 305 27.31 -9.40 -10.08
N THR A 306 28.38 -8.70 -9.76
CA THR A 306 29.72 -8.91 -10.31
C THR A 306 30.74 -8.99 -9.19
N ILE A 307 31.82 -9.73 -9.39
CA ILE A 307 32.94 -9.82 -8.45
C ILE A 307 34.16 -9.23 -9.15
N ASP A 308 34.76 -8.18 -8.56
CA ASP A 308 35.96 -7.57 -9.13
C ASP A 308 37.20 -8.41 -8.87
N THR A 309 38.35 -7.99 -9.42
CA THR A 309 39.64 -8.69 -9.30
C THR A 309 40.14 -8.80 -7.87
N HIS A 310 39.58 -8.03 -6.93
CA HIS A 310 39.92 -8.07 -5.49
C HIS A 310 38.89 -8.86 -4.68
N GLY A 311 37.98 -9.58 -5.32
CA GLY A 311 36.92 -10.37 -4.66
C GLY A 311 35.77 -9.55 -4.12
N ARG A 312 35.67 -8.25 -4.44
CA ARG A 312 34.60 -7.38 -3.96
C ARG A 312 33.34 -7.55 -4.79
N ARG A 313 32.21 -7.72 -4.10
CA ARG A 313 30.87 -7.79 -4.74
C ARG A 313 30.41 -6.40 -5.14
N ARG A 314 29.94 -6.27 -6.38
CA ARG A 314 29.40 -5.04 -6.95
C ARG A 314 28.06 -5.32 -7.58
N PHE A 315 27.13 -4.36 -7.47
CA PHE A 315 25.76 -4.46 -7.95
C PHE A 315 25.44 -3.24 -8.84
N LEU A 316 26.18 -3.12 -9.94
CA LEU A 316 26.09 -1.94 -10.80
C LEU A 316 24.76 -1.90 -11.54
N ARG A 317 24.07 -0.75 -11.48
CA ARG A 317 22.77 -0.49 -12.11
C ARG A 317 21.65 -1.42 -11.64
N HIS A 318 21.77 -2.02 -10.44
CA HIS A 318 20.69 -2.85 -9.88
C HIS A 318 19.39 -2.07 -9.75
N GLU A 319 19.43 -0.75 -9.50
CA GLU A 319 18.26 0.11 -9.39
C GLU A 319 17.39 0.10 -10.65
N LYS A 320 18.00 -0.03 -11.85
CA LYS A 320 17.28 -0.14 -13.13
C LYS A 320 16.56 -1.47 -13.26
N ILE A 321 17.25 -2.56 -12.88
CA ILE A 321 16.67 -3.90 -12.88
C ILE A 321 15.54 -3.98 -11.84
N SER A 322 15.77 -3.44 -10.63
CA SER A 322 14.75 -3.33 -9.58
C SER A 322 13.51 -2.56 -10.08
N GLY A 323 13.71 -1.45 -10.80
CA GLY A 323 12.61 -0.68 -11.39
C GLY A 323 11.80 -1.49 -12.40
N SER A 324 12.47 -2.27 -13.26
CA SER A 324 11.79 -3.16 -14.21
C SER A 324 10.97 -4.25 -13.50
N ILE A 325 11.55 -4.89 -12.46
CA ILE A 325 10.85 -5.89 -11.64
C ILE A 325 9.63 -5.25 -10.93
N ALA A 326 9.80 -4.06 -10.36
CA ALA A 326 8.72 -3.34 -9.71
C ALA A 326 7.58 -2.97 -10.68
N ALA A 327 7.91 -2.59 -11.93
CA ALA A 327 6.93 -2.35 -12.98
C ALA A 327 6.16 -3.60 -13.37
N GLU A 328 6.85 -4.74 -13.53
CA GLU A 328 6.21 -6.04 -13.84
C GLU A 328 5.24 -6.45 -12.74
N VAL A 329 5.68 -6.36 -11.48
CA VAL A 329 4.83 -6.66 -10.31
C VAL A 329 3.65 -5.69 -10.24
N GLY A 330 3.87 -4.38 -10.43
CA GLY A 330 2.80 -3.39 -10.46
C GLY A 330 1.74 -3.69 -11.53
N ASN A 331 2.16 -4.12 -12.72
CA ASN A 331 1.25 -4.55 -13.78
C ASN A 331 0.50 -5.84 -13.40
N TRP A 332 1.18 -6.81 -12.80
CA TRP A 332 0.57 -8.07 -12.38
C TRP A 332 -0.51 -7.86 -11.32
N ILE A 333 -0.24 -7.05 -10.26
CA ILE A 333 -1.25 -6.72 -9.25
C ILE A 333 -2.20 -5.59 -9.68
N LYS A 334 -2.17 -5.18 -10.94
CA LYS A 334 -3.07 -4.17 -11.53
C LYS A 334 -3.04 -2.82 -10.79
N LEU A 335 -1.85 -2.31 -10.53
CA LEU A 335 -1.67 -0.92 -10.09
C LEU A 335 -2.12 0.05 -11.20
N ALA A 336 -2.63 1.20 -10.80
CA ALA A 336 -2.86 2.29 -11.75
C ALA A 336 -1.54 2.83 -12.31
N SER A 337 -1.55 3.36 -13.53
CA SER A 337 -0.34 3.89 -14.18
C SER A 337 0.41 4.92 -13.31
N ARG A 338 -0.33 5.75 -12.55
CA ARG A 338 0.24 6.71 -11.60
C ARG A 338 0.98 6.02 -10.46
N GLU A 339 0.44 4.94 -9.91
CA GLU A 339 1.08 4.16 -8.85
C GLU A 339 2.35 3.48 -9.36
N ILE A 340 2.30 2.85 -10.54
CA ILE A 340 3.48 2.24 -11.18
C ILE A 340 4.57 3.29 -11.40
N SER A 341 4.21 4.48 -11.90
CA SER A 341 5.17 5.55 -12.14
C SER A 341 5.87 5.98 -10.86
N VAL A 342 5.12 6.14 -9.76
CA VAL A 342 5.66 6.54 -8.45
C VAL A 342 6.50 5.41 -7.84
N LEU A 343 6.03 4.16 -7.91
CA LEU A 343 6.77 2.99 -7.44
C LEU A 343 8.14 2.87 -8.13
N CYS A 344 8.15 2.93 -9.46
CA CYS A 344 9.39 2.88 -10.25
C CYS A 344 10.31 4.08 -9.95
N LEU A 345 9.75 5.27 -9.78
CA LEU A 345 10.51 6.46 -9.43
C LEU A 345 11.27 6.28 -8.10
N TRP A 346 10.63 5.74 -7.08
CA TRP A 346 11.28 5.50 -5.80
C TRP A 346 12.30 4.35 -5.89
N VAL A 347 11.94 3.24 -6.53
CA VAL A 347 12.83 2.09 -6.69
C VAL A 347 14.06 2.43 -7.54
N GLU A 348 13.91 3.12 -8.67
CA GLU A 348 15.05 3.55 -9.49
C GLU A 348 15.83 4.72 -8.88
N GLY A 349 15.11 5.58 -8.14
CA GLY A 349 15.66 6.78 -7.53
C GLY A 349 16.48 6.53 -6.26
N HIS A 350 16.34 5.35 -5.61
CA HIS A 350 16.95 5.13 -4.30
C HIS A 350 18.49 5.30 -4.30
N MET A 351 19.19 4.93 -5.38
CA MET A 351 20.63 5.14 -5.49
C MET A 351 21.03 6.62 -5.63
N ARG A 352 20.13 7.48 -6.11
CA ARG A 352 20.38 8.94 -6.22
C ARG A 352 20.28 9.65 -4.87
N THR A 353 19.77 8.98 -3.86
CA THR A 353 19.65 9.50 -2.50
C THR A 353 20.99 9.50 -1.76
N SER A 354 22.06 8.94 -2.32
CA SER A 354 23.44 9.01 -1.78
C SER A 354 23.89 10.45 -1.51
N ILE A 355 23.29 11.44 -2.20
CA ILE A 355 23.49 12.87 -1.90
C ILE A 355 23.10 13.21 -0.46
N LEU A 356 22.14 12.51 0.16
CA LEU A 356 21.68 12.78 1.51
C LEU A 356 22.71 12.35 2.58
N SER A 357 23.56 11.36 2.30
CA SER A 357 24.62 10.88 3.21
C SER A 357 26.01 11.47 2.92
N SER A 358 26.21 12.09 1.75
CA SER A 358 27.49 12.63 1.31
C SER A 358 28.02 13.76 2.22
N GLU A 359 29.33 13.88 2.41
CA GLU A 359 29.94 14.90 3.29
C GLU A 359 29.73 16.32 2.74
N ASN A 360 30.07 16.52 1.47
CA ASN A 360 30.04 17.82 0.82
C ASN A 360 28.93 17.86 -0.23
N VAL A 361 27.81 18.50 0.09
CA VAL A 361 26.68 18.69 -0.82
C VAL A 361 26.35 20.16 -0.93
N SER A 362 26.37 20.69 -2.14
CA SER A 362 26.00 22.08 -2.39
C SER A 362 24.48 22.27 -2.31
N GLN A 363 24.07 23.47 -1.92
CA GLN A 363 22.65 23.85 -1.96
C GLN A 363 22.03 23.63 -3.37
N ARG A 364 22.81 23.90 -4.42
CA ARG A 364 22.41 23.64 -5.82
C ARG A 364 22.06 22.17 -6.06
N ALA A 365 22.84 21.24 -5.49
CA ALA A 365 22.61 19.81 -5.65
C ALA A 365 21.32 19.37 -4.92
N MET A 366 21.02 19.93 -3.75
CA MET A 366 19.80 19.66 -2.99
C MET A 366 18.56 20.21 -3.71
N ILE A 367 18.63 21.45 -4.19
CA ILE A 367 17.52 22.05 -4.97
C ILE A 367 17.27 21.23 -6.26
N ARG A 368 18.33 20.82 -6.96
CA ARG A 368 18.21 19.96 -8.14
C ARG A 368 17.58 18.61 -7.82
N PHE A 369 17.92 18.01 -6.67
CA PHE A 369 17.28 16.78 -6.21
C PHE A 369 15.77 16.99 -6.03
N CYS A 370 15.36 18.06 -5.32
CA CYS A 370 13.95 18.39 -5.14
C CYS A 370 13.23 18.68 -6.47
N HIS A 371 13.84 19.39 -7.40
CA HIS A 371 13.26 19.64 -8.73
C HIS A 371 13.09 18.37 -9.58
N ASN A 372 14.02 17.42 -9.45
CA ASN A 372 13.96 16.16 -10.20
C ASN A 372 12.84 15.24 -9.73
N PHE A 373 12.53 15.26 -8.43
CA PHE A 373 11.59 14.32 -7.80
C PHE A 373 10.30 14.98 -7.31
N GLY A 374 10.25 16.32 -7.26
CA GLY A 374 9.09 17.04 -6.71
C GLY A 374 8.76 16.58 -5.29
N ARG A 375 7.47 16.49 -4.96
CA ARG A 375 7.02 15.98 -3.65
C ARG A 375 7.46 14.53 -3.38
N ASP A 376 7.72 13.73 -4.42
CA ASP A 376 8.19 12.35 -4.25
C ASP A 376 9.63 12.24 -3.70
N ALA A 377 10.37 13.37 -3.62
CA ALA A 377 11.62 13.46 -2.88
C ALA A 377 11.44 13.13 -1.38
N ILE A 378 10.24 13.35 -0.81
CA ILE A 378 9.90 12.95 0.58
C ILE A 378 9.97 11.43 0.71
N GLY A 379 9.29 10.70 -0.20
CA GLY A 379 9.33 9.23 -0.21
C GLY A 379 10.74 8.68 -0.38
N LEU A 380 11.54 9.30 -1.25
CA LEU A 380 12.96 8.93 -1.43
C LEU A 380 13.81 9.21 -0.18
N ALA A 381 13.57 10.32 0.52
CA ALA A 381 14.26 10.62 1.77
C ALA A 381 13.92 9.61 2.87
N LEU A 382 12.66 9.20 2.99
CA LEU A 382 12.22 8.17 3.94
C LEU A 382 12.83 6.79 3.59
N LEU A 383 12.79 6.40 2.31
CA LEU A 383 13.41 5.16 1.83
C LEU A 383 14.91 5.17 2.10
N HIS A 384 15.59 6.29 1.83
CA HIS A 384 17.03 6.44 2.13
C HIS A 384 17.35 6.25 3.61
N LEU A 385 16.60 6.88 4.51
CA LEU A 385 16.82 6.72 5.95
C LEU A 385 16.60 5.27 6.39
N ALA A 386 15.56 4.62 5.87
CA ALA A 386 15.22 3.23 6.17
C ALA A 386 16.32 2.26 5.70
N ASP A 387 16.80 2.42 4.47
CA ASP A 387 17.91 1.65 3.87
C ASP A 387 19.23 1.89 4.62
N LEU A 388 19.55 3.16 4.90
CA LEU A 388 20.76 3.52 5.64
C LEU A 388 20.82 2.88 7.03
N PHE A 389 19.69 2.89 7.76
CA PHE A 389 19.62 2.29 9.10
C PHE A 389 19.69 0.75 9.05
N ALA A 390 19.29 0.14 7.95
CA ALA A 390 19.46 -1.29 7.71
C ALA A 390 20.89 -1.67 7.30
N SER A 391 21.67 -0.70 6.85
CA SER A 391 23.04 -0.89 6.34
C SER A 391 24.08 -0.58 7.44
N GLN A 392 24.41 -1.58 8.28
CA GLN A 392 25.36 -1.42 9.42
C GLN A 392 26.63 -2.25 9.23
N GLY A 393 27.13 -2.33 8.01
CA GLY A 393 28.40 -3.01 7.73
C GLY A 393 29.63 -2.21 8.18
N PRO A 394 30.81 -2.83 8.20
CA PRO A 394 32.05 -2.23 8.73
C PRO A 394 32.51 -0.99 7.97
N ALA A 395 32.06 -0.79 6.73
CA ALA A 395 32.40 0.40 5.93
C ALA A 395 31.50 1.62 6.26
N ARG A 396 30.46 1.48 7.11
CA ARG A 396 29.57 2.59 7.50
C ARG A 396 30.22 3.52 8.52
N ARG A 397 29.99 4.82 8.37
CA ARG A 397 30.47 5.86 9.29
C ARG A 397 29.36 6.28 10.24
N ALA A 398 29.67 6.42 11.51
CA ALA A 398 28.72 6.75 12.57
C ALA A 398 27.98 8.10 12.37
N ASP A 399 28.58 9.05 11.64
CA ASP A 399 28.01 10.38 11.37
C ASP A 399 27.08 10.43 10.13
N GLU A 400 27.06 9.38 9.28
CA GLU A 400 26.22 9.33 8.10
C GLU A 400 24.72 9.42 8.45
N CYS A 401 24.28 8.73 9.50
CA CYS A 401 22.89 8.75 9.94
C CYS A 401 22.45 10.17 10.35
N LYS A 402 23.27 10.86 11.14
CA LYS A 402 22.96 12.23 11.57
C LYS A 402 22.88 13.19 10.38
N ARG A 403 23.84 13.10 9.45
CA ARG A 403 23.83 13.92 8.23
C ARG A 403 22.59 13.65 7.39
N SER A 404 22.22 12.39 7.21
CA SER A 404 21.07 12.01 6.40
C SER A 404 19.75 12.53 6.98
N ILE A 405 19.58 12.51 8.31
CA ILE A 405 18.41 13.09 8.98
C ILE A 405 18.34 14.60 8.73
N VAL A 406 19.45 15.33 8.94
CA VAL A 406 19.50 16.77 8.68
C VAL A 406 19.19 17.09 7.23
N ARG A 407 19.69 16.30 6.28
CA ARG A 407 19.43 16.49 4.87
C ARG A 407 18.02 16.13 4.43
N ALA A 408 17.44 15.09 5.03
CA ALA A 408 16.04 14.76 4.82
C ALA A 408 15.14 15.94 5.27
N ARG A 409 15.45 16.59 6.39
CA ARG A 409 14.76 17.83 6.82
C ARG A 409 14.95 18.95 5.79
N GLN A 410 16.17 19.17 5.29
CA GLN A 410 16.43 20.17 4.24
C GLN A 410 15.65 19.93 2.96
N VAL A 411 15.42 18.67 2.56
CA VAL A 411 14.53 18.35 1.42
C VAL A 411 13.13 18.88 1.68
N LEU A 412 12.59 18.65 2.88
CA LEU A 412 11.26 19.15 3.26
C LEU A 412 11.20 20.68 3.30
N ASP A 413 12.21 21.34 3.89
CA ASP A 413 12.29 22.80 3.93
C ASP A 413 12.28 23.42 2.51
N ILE A 414 13.06 22.83 1.59
CA ILE A 414 13.10 23.27 0.19
C ILE A 414 11.73 23.10 -0.49
N LEU A 415 11.07 21.96 -0.27
CA LEU A 415 9.75 21.71 -0.88
C LEU A 415 8.69 22.66 -0.34
N VAL A 416 8.67 22.89 0.97
CA VAL A 416 7.77 23.86 1.63
C VAL A 416 7.99 25.27 1.08
N GLU A 417 9.22 25.69 0.93
CA GLU A 417 9.52 27.03 0.40
C GLU A 417 9.09 27.15 -1.07
N GLN A 418 9.25 26.09 -1.86
CA GLN A 418 8.78 26.05 -3.25
C GLN A 418 7.24 26.10 -3.35
N GLU A 419 6.52 25.48 -2.41
CA GLU A 419 5.05 25.55 -2.35
C GLU A 419 4.55 26.94 -1.93
N LYS A 420 5.23 27.60 -0.98
CA LYS A 420 4.89 28.97 -0.54
C LYS A 420 5.17 30.01 -1.60
N THR A 421 6.27 29.83 -2.33
CA THR A 421 6.75 30.81 -3.33
C THR A 421 6.95 30.11 -4.68
N PRO A 422 5.86 29.72 -5.37
CA PRO A 422 5.97 29.03 -6.64
C PRO A 422 6.67 29.92 -7.67
N LEU A 423 7.82 29.47 -8.13
CA LEU A 423 8.58 30.16 -9.17
C LEU A 423 7.77 30.16 -10.48
N ARG A 424 7.46 31.35 -10.99
CA ARG A 424 6.94 31.46 -12.34
C ARG A 424 8.08 31.16 -13.32
N PRO A 425 7.94 30.15 -14.19
CA PRO A 425 8.99 29.84 -15.16
C PRO A 425 9.30 31.07 -16.03
N LEU A 426 10.58 31.46 -16.13
CA LEU A 426 11.02 32.56 -17.00
C LEU A 426 10.92 32.19 -18.47
N LEU A 427 10.99 30.91 -18.80
CA LEU A 427 10.69 30.31 -20.10
C LEU A 427 9.89 29.02 -19.88
N ASN A 428 8.79 28.89 -20.58
CA ASN A 428 7.97 27.67 -20.57
C ASN A 428 8.40 26.68 -21.67
N GLY A 429 7.79 25.48 -21.70
CA GLY A 429 8.17 24.45 -22.68
C GLY A 429 7.95 24.88 -24.14
N THR A 430 6.87 25.60 -24.43
CA THR A 430 6.56 26.08 -25.79
C THR A 430 7.60 27.12 -26.24
N GLU A 431 7.99 28.02 -25.35
CA GLU A 431 9.02 29.03 -25.63
C GLU A 431 10.40 28.38 -25.85
N LEU A 432 10.77 27.35 -25.05
CA LEU A 432 12.02 26.62 -25.25
C LEU A 432 12.03 25.84 -26.57
N MET A 433 10.91 25.24 -26.95
CA MET A 433 10.78 24.56 -28.25
C MET A 433 10.94 25.54 -29.41
N SER A 434 10.30 26.70 -29.33
CA SER A 434 10.35 27.72 -30.42
C SER A 434 11.68 28.46 -30.52
N GLU A 435 12.36 28.74 -29.38
CA GLU A 435 13.56 29.60 -29.36
C GLU A 435 14.86 28.78 -29.54
N PHE A 436 14.84 27.47 -29.21
CA PHE A 436 16.02 26.59 -29.25
C PHE A 436 15.82 25.34 -30.13
N ASP A 437 14.76 25.27 -30.92
CA ASP A 437 14.41 24.13 -31.78
C ASP A 437 14.39 22.77 -31.02
N LEU A 438 13.95 22.79 -29.77
CA LEU A 438 13.85 21.61 -28.95
C LEU A 438 12.56 20.85 -29.25
N LYS A 439 12.66 19.55 -29.46
CA LYS A 439 11.48 18.67 -29.59
C LYS A 439 10.92 18.28 -28.22
N GLN A 440 9.62 18.01 -28.17
CA GLN A 440 8.99 17.45 -27.00
C GLN A 440 9.67 16.12 -26.62
N GLY A 441 10.16 16.01 -25.40
CA GLY A 441 10.87 14.81 -24.94
C GLY A 441 11.80 15.06 -23.75
N PRO A 442 12.65 14.08 -23.43
CA PRO A 442 13.52 14.11 -22.23
C PRO A 442 14.45 15.34 -22.18
N ARG A 443 14.96 15.79 -23.33
CA ARG A 443 15.87 16.95 -23.42
C ARG A 443 15.17 18.25 -23.02
N LEU A 444 13.93 18.45 -23.48
CA LEU A 444 13.11 19.59 -23.06
C LEU A 444 12.85 19.57 -21.55
N GLY A 445 12.45 18.41 -21.04
CA GLY A 445 12.20 18.23 -19.61
C GLY A 445 13.43 18.48 -18.74
N SER A 446 14.62 18.01 -19.15
CA SER A 446 15.89 18.27 -18.44
C SER A 446 16.28 19.74 -18.46
N THR A 447 16.09 20.44 -19.59
CA THR A 447 16.35 21.87 -19.73
C THR A 447 15.44 22.70 -18.83
N LEU A 448 14.14 22.38 -18.77
CA LEU A 448 13.18 23.04 -17.87
C LEU A 448 13.57 22.87 -16.39
N ARG A 449 13.90 21.65 -15.97
CA ARG A 449 14.33 21.39 -14.58
C ARG A 449 15.64 22.10 -14.23
N TRP A 450 16.59 22.11 -15.17
CA TRP A 450 17.85 22.84 -14.99
C TRP A 450 17.59 24.34 -14.82
N LEU A 451 16.78 24.95 -15.72
CA LEU A 451 16.44 26.38 -15.65
C LEU A 451 15.72 26.73 -14.34
N ALA A 452 14.77 25.89 -13.91
CA ALA A 452 14.08 26.08 -12.62
C ALA A 452 15.08 26.04 -11.44
N THR A 453 16.11 25.20 -11.50
CA THR A 453 17.18 25.17 -10.50
C THR A 453 17.98 26.48 -10.49
N GLU A 454 18.37 26.99 -11.66
CA GLU A 454 19.11 28.26 -11.77
C GLU A 454 18.28 29.46 -11.27
N GLN A 455 16.96 29.45 -11.53
CA GLN A 455 16.04 30.44 -10.99
C GLN A 455 15.95 30.35 -9.46
N SER A 456 15.78 29.15 -8.89
CA SER A 456 15.71 28.95 -7.42
C SER A 456 16.97 29.41 -6.71
N LEU A 457 18.11 29.36 -7.37
CA LEU A 457 19.40 29.82 -6.86
C LEU A 457 19.64 31.32 -7.05
N GLY A 458 18.72 32.03 -7.72
CA GLY A 458 18.90 33.44 -8.06
C GLY A 458 19.94 33.71 -9.15
N ASN A 459 20.47 32.68 -9.82
CA ASN A 459 21.44 32.84 -10.92
C ASN A 459 20.81 33.37 -12.17
N VAL A 460 19.49 33.23 -12.32
CA VAL A 460 18.69 33.68 -13.46
C VAL A 460 17.42 34.33 -12.91
N MET A 461 17.29 35.65 -13.09
CA MET A 461 16.24 36.45 -12.48
C MET A 461 15.26 37.05 -13.51
N ASN A 462 15.58 36.98 -14.79
CA ASN A 462 14.72 37.53 -15.85
C ASN A 462 14.85 36.75 -17.16
N ARG A 463 13.91 36.99 -18.08
CA ARG A 463 13.81 36.25 -19.34
C ARG A 463 15.10 36.33 -20.18
N LYS A 464 15.76 37.52 -20.27
CA LYS A 464 16.98 37.68 -21.04
C LYS A 464 18.10 36.79 -20.51
N GLN A 465 18.29 36.79 -19.19
CA GLN A 465 19.26 35.89 -18.53
C GLN A 465 18.90 34.40 -18.73
N ALA A 466 17.60 34.05 -18.74
CA ALA A 466 17.15 32.70 -18.98
C ALA A 466 17.53 32.20 -20.38
N VAL A 467 17.31 33.02 -21.42
CA VAL A 467 17.67 32.70 -22.81
C VAL A 467 19.19 32.49 -22.95
N GLU A 468 20.00 33.39 -22.40
CA GLU A 468 21.45 33.28 -22.44
C GLU A 468 21.97 32.05 -21.67
N ALA A 469 21.38 31.77 -20.52
CA ALA A 469 21.75 30.62 -19.68
C ALA A 469 21.40 29.30 -20.38
N VAL A 470 20.20 29.18 -20.97
CA VAL A 470 19.78 27.97 -21.69
C VAL A 470 20.67 27.75 -22.92
N ARG A 471 21.02 28.82 -23.68
CA ARG A 471 21.91 28.70 -24.83
C ARG A 471 23.27 28.11 -24.43
N ARG A 472 23.85 28.60 -23.33
CA ARG A 472 25.10 28.04 -22.75
C ARG A 472 24.96 26.61 -22.31
N TYR A 473 23.89 26.27 -21.61
CA TYR A 473 23.61 24.91 -21.14
C TYR A 473 23.51 23.91 -22.30
N LEU A 474 22.79 24.27 -23.36
CA LEU A 474 22.62 23.40 -24.53
C LEU A 474 23.91 23.22 -25.33
N SER A 475 24.76 24.26 -25.45
CA SER A 475 26.07 24.15 -26.12
C SER A 475 27.06 23.31 -25.34
N MET A 476 27.04 23.30 -24.01
CA MET A 476 27.90 22.45 -23.16
C MET A 476 27.48 20.98 -23.25
N SER A 477 26.19 20.71 -23.31
CA SER A 477 25.65 19.33 -23.40
C SER A 477 25.88 18.68 -24.78
N GLU A 478 26.24 19.42 -25.80
CA GLU A 478 26.62 18.90 -27.13
C GLU A 478 28.11 18.53 -27.23
N GLN A 479 28.94 18.98 -26.28
CA GLN A 479 30.35 18.65 -26.25
C GLN A 479 30.68 17.41 -25.42
N GLU A 480 29.69 16.90 -24.63
CA GLU A 480 29.84 15.69 -23.80
C GLU A 480 29.17 14.45 -24.44
N LEU A 481 28.63 14.53 -25.64
CA LEU A 481 28.08 13.45 -26.46
C LEU A 481 29.05 13.10 -27.61
#